data_62444a32cd7a385e533b2f92839ed8d3
#
_entry.id   62444a32cd7a385e533b2f92839ed8d3
#
_cell.length_a   1.000
_cell.length_b   1.000
_cell.length_c   1.000
_cell.angle_alpha   90.00
_cell.angle_beta   90.00
_cell.angle_gamma   90.00
#
_symmetry.space_group_name_H-M   'P 1'
#
loop_
_entity.id
_entity.type
_entity.pdbx_description
1 polymer ?
#
loop_
_entity_poly.entity_id
_entity_poly.type
_entity_poly.pdbx_seq_one_letter_code
_entity_poly.pdbx_strand_id
1 'polypeptide(L)'
;MEKQGSKTPLMMKPFEMAIRIVRLYQYLVTEKKEFVMSKQILKSGTNPGAMVREADNAESPMDFIHKLGIAQKETGETLYWLELLHATDYITDNQFKSLHKDVGEVMKIIRSSILTKKDNLGKR
;
A
#
# COMPACT_ATOMS: atom_id res chain seq x y z
N MET A 1 -24.50 -7.55 -7.94
CA MET A 1 -24.35 -6.10 -8.02
C MET A 1 -23.01 -5.67 -7.44
N GLU A 2 -22.35 -4.79 -8.12
CA GLU A 2 -21.04 -4.31 -7.71
C GLU A 2 -21.14 -3.38 -6.51
N LYS A 3 -20.23 -3.53 -5.56
CA LYS A 3 -20.17 -2.65 -4.39
C LYS A 3 -19.67 -1.26 -4.79
N GLN A 4 -20.25 -0.22 -4.20
CA GLN A 4 -19.77 1.14 -4.39
C GLN A 4 -18.31 1.28 -3.97
N GLY A 5 -17.93 0.63 -2.85
CA GLY A 5 -16.57 0.69 -2.32
C GLY A 5 -15.50 0.19 -3.28
N SER A 6 -15.85 -0.72 -4.22
CA SER A 6 -14.87 -1.30 -5.15
C SER A 6 -14.32 -0.26 -6.14
N LYS A 7 -14.97 0.90 -6.28
CA LYS A 7 -14.57 1.98 -7.19
C LYS A 7 -14.03 3.21 -6.48
N THR A 8 -13.92 3.16 -5.17
CA THR A 8 -13.37 4.30 -4.42
C THR A 8 -11.85 4.34 -4.53
N PRO A 9 -11.23 5.51 -4.30
CA PRO A 9 -9.77 5.59 -4.25
C PRO A 9 -9.17 4.62 -3.23
N LEU A 10 -9.84 4.40 -2.09
CA LEU A 10 -9.36 3.46 -1.08
C LEU A 10 -9.23 2.04 -1.64
N MET A 11 -10.15 1.62 -2.51
CA MET A 11 -10.10 0.29 -3.12
C MET A 11 -9.15 0.23 -4.32
N MET A 12 -9.11 1.30 -5.12
CA MET A 12 -8.37 1.30 -6.38
C MET A 12 -6.89 1.62 -6.23
N LYS A 13 -6.55 2.61 -5.41
CA LYS A 13 -5.16 3.08 -5.32
C LYS A 13 -4.20 2.03 -4.76
N PRO A 14 -4.53 1.30 -3.70
CA PRO A 14 -3.64 0.23 -3.23
C PRO A 14 -3.47 -0.89 -4.25
N PHE A 15 -4.48 -1.18 -5.05
CA PHE A 15 -4.38 -2.19 -6.11
C PHE A 15 -3.43 -1.72 -7.21
N GLU A 16 -3.57 -0.45 -7.65
CA GLU A 16 -2.67 0.14 -8.65
C GLU A 16 -1.23 0.15 -8.14
N MET A 17 -1.05 0.48 -6.86
CA MET A 17 0.27 0.41 -6.22
C MET A 17 0.83 -1.01 -6.27
N ALA A 18 0.00 -2.01 -5.95
CA ALA A 18 0.42 -3.41 -5.98
C ALA A 18 0.93 -3.81 -7.36
N ILE A 19 0.25 -3.37 -8.43
CA ILE A 19 0.68 -3.64 -9.80
C ILE A 19 2.09 -3.06 -10.02
N ARG A 20 2.31 -1.81 -9.63
CA ARG A 20 3.62 -1.18 -9.79
C ARG A 20 4.69 -1.89 -8.98
N ILE A 21 4.36 -2.34 -7.77
CA ILE A 21 5.32 -3.05 -6.93
C ILE A 21 5.68 -4.41 -7.53
N VAL A 22 4.72 -5.12 -8.11
CA VAL A 22 5.00 -6.38 -8.81
C VAL A 22 5.96 -6.13 -9.99
N ARG A 23 5.73 -5.04 -10.76
CA ARG A 23 6.63 -4.68 -11.86
C ARG A 23 8.03 -4.33 -11.35
N LEU A 24 8.12 -3.60 -10.25
CA LEU A 24 9.40 -3.30 -9.62
C LEU A 24 10.11 -4.58 -9.18
N TYR A 25 9.37 -5.50 -8.56
CA TYR A 25 9.94 -6.79 -8.15
C TYR A 25 10.55 -7.52 -9.36
N GLN A 26 9.80 -7.60 -10.46
CA GLN A 26 10.26 -8.26 -11.68
C GLN A 26 11.55 -7.62 -12.19
N TYR A 27 11.60 -6.29 -12.22
CA TYR A 27 12.77 -5.54 -12.64
C TYR A 27 13.98 -5.82 -11.72
N LEU A 28 13.78 -5.77 -10.42
CA LEU A 28 14.85 -6.01 -9.46
C LEU A 28 15.45 -7.41 -9.60
N VAL A 29 14.61 -8.40 -9.80
CA VAL A 29 15.05 -9.79 -9.92
C VAL A 29 15.76 -10.02 -11.26
N THR A 30 15.16 -9.56 -12.37
CA THR A 30 15.68 -9.86 -13.71
C THR A 30 16.83 -8.96 -14.13
N GLU A 31 16.73 -7.65 -13.87
CA GLU A 31 17.73 -6.69 -14.33
C GLU A 31 18.82 -6.43 -13.30
N LYS A 32 18.46 -6.37 -12.03
CA LYS A 32 19.39 -6.03 -10.96
C LYS A 32 19.92 -7.23 -10.18
N LYS A 33 19.35 -8.42 -10.40
CA LYS A 33 19.73 -9.63 -9.68
C LYS A 33 19.66 -9.45 -8.17
N GLU A 34 18.71 -8.66 -7.71
CA GLU A 34 18.47 -8.41 -6.31
C GLU A 34 17.35 -9.33 -5.83
N PHE A 35 17.62 -10.21 -4.85
CA PHE A 35 16.70 -11.28 -4.49
C PHE A 35 16.22 -11.20 -3.03
N VAL A 36 16.68 -10.24 -2.26
CA VAL A 36 16.36 -10.12 -0.83
C VAL A 36 15.39 -8.99 -0.57
N MET A 37 15.78 -7.75 -0.87
CA MET A 37 14.92 -6.59 -0.68
C MET A 37 13.72 -6.64 -1.61
N SER A 38 13.89 -7.21 -2.80
CA SER A 38 12.79 -7.36 -3.77
C SER A 38 11.63 -8.16 -3.18
N LYS A 39 11.92 -9.21 -2.44
CA LYS A 39 10.87 -10.02 -1.80
C LYS A 39 10.18 -9.25 -0.69
N GLN A 40 10.92 -8.47 0.07
CA GLN A 40 10.36 -7.67 1.16
C GLN A 40 9.40 -6.61 0.62
N ILE A 41 9.81 -5.87 -0.41
CA ILE A 41 8.94 -4.84 -0.96
C ILE A 41 7.74 -5.44 -1.69
N LEU A 42 7.91 -6.60 -2.34
CA LEU A 42 6.79 -7.31 -2.96
C LEU A 42 5.72 -7.60 -1.91
N LYS A 43 6.12 -8.14 -0.77
CA LYS A 43 5.19 -8.47 0.32
C LYS A 43 4.53 -7.23 0.88
N SER A 44 5.32 -6.22 1.28
CA SER A 44 4.77 -5.03 1.93
C SER A 44 3.94 -4.16 0.99
N GLY A 45 4.28 -4.15 -0.30
CA GLY A 45 3.60 -3.30 -1.28
C GLY A 45 2.35 -3.92 -1.90
N THR A 46 2.18 -5.24 -1.77
CA THR A 46 0.97 -5.92 -2.26
C THR A 46 -0.03 -6.18 -1.15
N ASN A 47 0.41 -6.25 0.10
CA ASN A 47 -0.46 -6.55 1.23
C ASN A 47 -1.48 -5.45 1.54
N PRO A 48 -1.17 -4.14 1.41
CA PRO A 48 -2.16 -3.10 1.67
C PRO A 48 -3.44 -3.26 0.86
N GLY A 49 -3.33 -3.61 -0.42
CA GLY A 49 -4.52 -3.86 -1.25
C GLY A 49 -5.35 -5.01 -0.72
N ALA A 50 -4.70 -6.10 -0.28
CA ALA A 50 -5.40 -7.24 0.31
C ALA A 50 -6.12 -6.85 1.60
N MET A 51 -5.46 -6.07 2.45
CA MET A 51 -6.05 -5.62 3.72
C MET A 51 -7.21 -4.67 3.51
N VAL A 52 -7.13 -3.80 2.52
CA VAL A 52 -8.25 -2.90 2.18
C VAL A 52 -9.47 -3.70 1.74
N ARG A 53 -9.27 -4.75 0.96
CA ARG A 53 -10.39 -5.62 0.55
C ARG A 53 -10.98 -6.38 1.73
N GLU A 54 -10.15 -6.82 2.66
CA GLU A 54 -10.65 -7.43 3.89
C GLU A 54 -11.42 -6.41 4.73
N ALA A 55 -10.94 -5.16 4.78
CA ALA A 55 -11.65 -4.09 5.49
C ALA A 55 -13.03 -3.84 4.89
N ASP A 56 -13.13 -3.88 3.55
CA ASP A 56 -14.41 -3.70 2.86
C ASP A 56 -15.43 -4.76 3.25
N ASN A 57 -14.97 -5.92 3.70
CA ASN A 57 -15.81 -7.03 4.14
C ASN A 57 -15.75 -7.24 5.66
N ALA A 58 -15.35 -6.22 6.40
CA ALA A 58 -15.18 -6.30 7.85
C ALA A 58 -16.50 -6.55 8.57
N GLU A 59 -16.44 -7.30 9.66
CA GLU A 59 -17.61 -7.65 10.46
C GLU A 59 -18.09 -6.51 11.35
N SER A 60 -17.24 -5.52 11.60
CA SER A 60 -17.55 -4.40 12.48
C SER A 60 -16.71 -3.19 12.12
N PRO A 61 -17.11 -1.98 12.58
CA PRO A 61 -16.27 -0.79 12.39
C PRO A 61 -14.88 -0.94 13.01
N MET A 62 -14.76 -1.64 14.13
CA MET A 62 -13.46 -1.85 14.77
C MET A 62 -12.60 -2.78 13.93
N ASP A 63 -13.18 -3.82 13.33
CA ASP A 63 -12.46 -4.71 12.44
C ASP A 63 -11.98 -3.96 11.18
N PHE A 64 -12.83 -3.08 10.64
CA PHE A 64 -12.47 -2.22 9.51
C PHE A 64 -11.22 -1.39 9.85
N ILE A 65 -11.23 -0.72 11.01
CA ILE A 65 -10.11 0.09 11.47
C ILE A 65 -8.86 -0.77 11.66
N HIS A 66 -9.02 -1.96 12.23
CA HIS A 66 -7.91 -2.88 12.46
C HIS A 66 -7.24 -3.28 11.13
N LYS A 67 -8.03 -3.67 10.14
CA LYS A 67 -7.50 -4.07 8.83
C LYS A 67 -6.78 -2.92 8.14
N LEU A 68 -7.34 -1.71 8.21
CA LEU A 68 -6.68 -0.54 7.65
C LEU A 68 -5.41 -0.18 8.42
N GLY A 69 -5.37 -0.45 9.72
CA GLY A 69 -4.15 -0.27 10.52
C GLY A 69 -3.02 -1.15 10.03
N ILE A 70 -3.32 -2.40 9.68
CA ILE A 70 -2.34 -3.31 9.10
C ILE A 70 -1.89 -2.78 7.74
N ALA A 71 -2.83 -2.32 6.91
CA ALA A 71 -2.51 -1.73 5.60
C ALA A 71 -1.60 -0.52 5.74
N GLN A 72 -1.85 0.34 6.73
CA GLN A 72 -1.03 1.51 7.01
C GLN A 72 0.41 1.12 7.35
N LYS A 73 0.56 0.14 8.21
CA LYS A 73 1.87 -0.36 8.64
C LYS A 73 2.65 -0.91 7.45
N GLU A 74 2.02 -1.73 6.62
CA GLU A 74 2.68 -2.33 5.45
C GLU A 74 3.05 -1.27 4.41
N THR A 75 2.21 -0.26 4.24
CA THR A 75 2.52 0.86 3.33
C THR A 75 3.74 1.62 3.82
N GLY A 76 3.86 1.81 5.15
CA GLY A 76 5.05 2.43 5.74
C GLY A 76 6.31 1.61 5.49
N GLU A 77 6.23 0.28 5.58
CA GLU A 77 7.37 -0.57 5.25
C GLU A 77 7.74 -0.46 3.78
N THR A 78 6.76 -0.31 2.90
CA THR A 78 7.01 -0.13 1.46
C THR A 78 7.81 1.14 1.21
N LEU A 79 7.47 2.24 1.89
CA LEU A 79 8.25 3.49 1.80
C LEU A 79 9.69 3.27 2.26
N TYR A 80 9.88 2.55 3.34
CA TYR A 80 11.22 2.22 3.84
C TYR A 80 12.04 1.45 2.78
N TRP A 81 11.47 0.41 2.19
CA TRP A 81 12.18 -0.38 1.19
C TRP A 81 12.50 0.43 -0.06
N LEU A 82 11.61 1.33 -0.48
CA LEU A 82 11.88 2.22 -1.62
C LEU A 82 13.06 3.13 -1.32
N GLU A 83 13.10 3.70 -0.12
CA GLU A 83 14.20 4.57 0.29
C GLU A 83 15.52 3.82 0.32
N LEU A 84 15.50 2.60 0.85
CA LEU A 84 16.72 1.79 0.93
C LEU A 84 17.20 1.36 -0.46
N LEU A 85 16.29 0.95 -1.33
CA LEU A 85 16.65 0.59 -2.72
C LEU A 85 17.25 1.78 -3.46
N HIS A 86 16.71 2.98 -3.23
CA HIS A 86 17.23 4.20 -3.83
C HIS A 86 18.61 4.56 -3.28
N ALA A 87 18.76 4.51 -1.97
CA ALA A 87 20.03 4.85 -1.30
C ALA A 87 21.16 3.89 -1.68
N THR A 88 20.83 2.68 -2.10
CA THR A 88 21.80 1.65 -2.48
C THR A 88 21.91 1.47 -4.01
N ASP A 89 21.35 2.42 -4.76
CA ASP A 89 21.48 2.53 -6.21
C ASP A 89 20.82 1.43 -7.04
N TYR A 90 19.84 0.74 -6.49
CA TYR A 90 19.06 -0.26 -7.25
C TYR A 90 17.98 0.39 -8.12
N ILE A 91 17.51 1.58 -7.76
CA ILE A 91 16.55 2.33 -8.57
C ILE A 91 17.05 3.76 -8.75
N THR A 92 16.67 4.37 -9.88
CA THR A 92 17.08 5.73 -10.23
C THR A 92 16.28 6.77 -9.44
N ASP A 93 16.73 8.02 -9.47
CA ASP A 93 15.99 9.14 -8.86
C ASP A 93 14.58 9.24 -9.42
N ASN A 94 14.43 9.11 -10.74
CA ASN A 94 13.11 9.22 -11.37
C ASN A 94 12.19 8.06 -10.96
N GLN A 95 12.71 6.83 -10.96
CA GLN A 95 11.96 5.67 -10.49
C GLN A 95 11.52 5.85 -9.04
N PHE A 96 12.45 6.28 -8.19
CA PHE A 96 12.17 6.51 -6.79
C PHE A 96 11.06 7.56 -6.59
N LYS A 97 11.22 8.73 -7.20
CA LYS A 97 10.25 9.82 -7.04
C LYS A 97 8.85 9.42 -7.47
N SER A 98 8.74 8.71 -8.59
CA SER A 98 7.45 8.27 -9.11
C SER A 98 6.78 7.26 -8.17
N LEU A 99 7.52 6.25 -7.73
CA LEU A 99 6.99 5.21 -6.85
C LEU A 99 6.69 5.75 -5.46
N HIS A 100 7.58 6.57 -4.91
CA HIS A 100 7.41 7.14 -3.58
C HIS A 100 6.17 8.03 -3.53
N LYS A 101 5.91 8.78 -4.58
CA LYS A 101 4.70 9.61 -4.67
C LYS A 101 3.43 8.76 -4.61
N ASP A 102 3.38 7.68 -5.39
CA ASP A 102 2.21 6.81 -5.43
C ASP A 102 1.97 6.10 -4.09
N VAL A 103 3.04 5.60 -3.47
CA VAL A 103 2.93 4.94 -2.17
C VAL A 103 2.51 5.95 -1.10
N GLY A 104 3.03 7.17 -1.16
CA GLY A 104 2.63 8.26 -0.26
C GLY A 104 1.15 8.60 -0.38
N GLU A 105 0.61 8.58 -1.60
CA GLU A 105 -0.82 8.81 -1.82
C GLU A 105 -1.67 7.71 -1.19
N VAL A 106 -1.25 6.45 -1.34
CA VAL A 106 -1.94 5.33 -0.70
C VAL A 106 -1.94 5.50 0.81
N MET A 107 -0.81 5.89 1.40
CA MET A 107 -0.71 6.14 2.83
C MET A 107 -1.72 7.20 3.29
N LYS A 108 -1.83 8.30 2.56
CA LYS A 108 -2.77 9.38 2.90
C LYS A 108 -4.21 8.91 2.86
N ILE A 109 -4.57 8.14 1.83
CA ILE A 109 -5.94 7.63 1.68
C ILE A 109 -6.29 6.68 2.83
N ILE A 110 -5.38 5.79 3.19
CA ILE A 110 -5.61 4.83 4.28
C ILE A 110 -5.77 5.59 5.61
N ARG A 111 -4.87 6.52 5.90
CA ARG A 111 -4.94 7.32 7.14
C ARG A 111 -6.24 8.11 7.22
N SER A 112 -6.62 8.75 6.13
CA SER A 112 -7.86 9.52 6.05
C SER A 112 -9.07 8.64 6.32
N SER A 113 -9.08 7.44 5.75
CA SER A 113 -10.18 6.49 5.92
C SER A 113 -10.31 6.02 7.38
N ILE A 114 -9.17 5.79 8.04
CA ILE A 114 -9.15 5.42 9.47
C ILE A 114 -9.73 6.55 10.30
N LEU A 115 -9.27 7.79 10.07
CA LEU A 115 -9.73 8.95 10.84
C LEU A 115 -11.21 9.20 10.65
N THR A 116 -11.71 9.08 9.42
CA THR A 116 -13.13 9.26 9.13
C THR A 116 -13.97 8.21 9.87
N LYS A 117 -13.54 6.96 9.87
CA LYS A 117 -14.28 5.91 10.56
C LYS A 117 -14.28 6.13 12.07
N LYS A 118 -13.14 6.53 12.64
CA LYS A 118 -13.04 6.84 14.08
C LYS A 118 -13.93 8.01 14.47
N ASP A 119 -13.96 9.05 13.63
CA ASP A 119 -14.82 10.20 13.84
C ASP A 119 -16.29 9.79 13.88
N ASN A 120 -16.71 8.97 12.92
CA ASN A 120 -18.09 8.50 12.85
C ASN A 120 -18.48 7.69 14.09
N LEU A 121 -17.55 6.90 14.63
CA LEU A 121 -17.78 6.17 15.87
C LEU A 121 -17.92 7.11 17.05
N GLY A 122 -17.11 8.16 17.10
CA GLY A 122 -17.14 9.13 18.19
C GLY A 122 -18.40 9.99 18.24
N LYS A 123 -19.17 10.03 17.16
CA LYS A 123 -20.40 10.81 17.08
C LYS A 123 -21.65 10.09 17.60
N ARG A 124 -21.50 8.89 18.08
CA ARG A 124 -22.63 8.09 18.57
C ARG A 124 -22.96 8.33 20.02
#